data_7088367f21038dd8affbafa6956528bf
#
_entry.id   7088367f21038dd8affbafa6956528bf
#
_cell.length_a   1.000
_cell.length_b   1.000
_cell.length_c   1.000
_cell.angle_alpha   90.00
_cell.angle_beta   90.00
_cell.angle_gamma   90.00
#
_symmetry.space_group_name_H-M   'P 1'
#
loop_
_entity.id
_entity.type
_entity.pdbx_description
1 polymer ?
#
loop_
_entity_poly.entity_id
_entity_poly.type
_entity_poly.pdbx_seq_one_letter_code
_entity_poly.pdbx_strand_id
1 'polypeptide(L)'
;YDQEIAASKQKIDLVRKMGIEIDADEALSHAKDGIVTGEIIAEIVLNDPSNADNPLLLPYFPGGARADNPYVNFYWDYCSQGKPAYVHIDYISMKEAISLIIETGGVPVLAHPGINLEGRPELLDSIVKLGIKGIEAYSSYHSPDQNRYFIQQAQEYGLLITGGSDFHGKTKPSVFMGNFGLEQDGMALFNALK
;
A
#
# COMPACT_ATOMS: atom_id res chain seq x y z
N TYR A 1 -6.92 12.88 9.18
CA TYR A 1 -7.45 13.48 7.95
C TYR A 1 -6.79 14.85 7.71
N ASP A 2 -6.89 15.79 8.66
CA ASP A 2 -6.32 17.15 8.53
C ASP A 2 -4.80 17.13 8.34
N GLN A 3 -4.10 16.19 8.96
CA GLN A 3 -2.66 16.00 8.78
C GLN A 3 -2.31 15.56 7.34
N GLU A 4 -3.12 14.70 6.71
CA GLU A 4 -2.93 14.28 5.32
C GLU A 4 -3.11 15.45 4.34
N ILE A 5 -4.12 16.30 4.58
CA ILE A 5 -4.33 17.52 3.79
C ILE A 5 -3.13 18.47 3.94
N ALA A 6 -2.66 18.70 5.17
CA ALA A 6 -1.50 19.53 5.42
C ALA A 6 -0.21 18.96 4.80
N ALA A 7 -0.04 17.64 4.85
CA ALA A 7 1.09 16.94 4.26
C ALA A 7 1.10 17.00 2.73
N SER A 8 -0.06 17.16 2.08
CA SER A 8 -0.16 17.22 0.61
C SER A 8 0.68 18.36 0.03
N LYS A 9 0.56 19.58 0.57
CA LYS A 9 1.37 20.73 0.14
C LYS A 9 2.85 20.52 0.41
N GLN A 10 3.17 19.95 1.58
CA GLN A 10 4.57 19.70 1.95
C GLN A 10 5.22 18.66 1.03
N LYS A 11 4.50 17.59 0.65
CA LYS A 11 4.99 16.58 -0.33
C LYS A 11 5.31 17.25 -1.68
N ILE A 12 4.40 18.09 -2.19
CA ILE A 12 4.61 18.84 -3.44
C ILE A 12 5.86 19.72 -3.35
N ASP A 13 6.02 20.48 -2.26
CA ASP A 13 7.17 21.35 -2.05
C ASP A 13 8.49 20.57 -1.95
N LEU A 14 8.47 19.38 -1.34
CA LEU A 14 9.65 18.51 -1.26
C LEU A 14 10.02 17.94 -2.63
N VAL A 15 9.04 17.55 -3.44
CA VAL A 15 9.27 17.07 -4.82
C VAL A 15 9.87 18.17 -5.68
N ARG A 16 9.38 19.41 -5.58
CA ARG A 16 9.98 20.59 -6.25
C ARG A 16 11.45 20.82 -5.83
N LYS A 17 11.75 20.69 -4.54
CA LYS A 17 13.12 20.83 -4.02
C LYS A 17 14.09 19.77 -4.56
N MET A 18 13.58 18.66 -5.03
CA MET A 18 14.37 17.61 -5.71
C MET A 18 14.69 17.98 -7.16
N GLY A 19 14.14 19.07 -7.71
CA GLY A 19 14.31 19.48 -9.10
C GLY A 19 13.34 18.78 -10.06
N ILE A 20 12.18 18.34 -9.55
CA ILE A 20 11.08 17.80 -10.36
C ILE A 20 10.04 18.92 -10.52
N GLU A 21 9.69 19.23 -11.77
CA GLU A 21 8.65 20.21 -12.07
C GLU A 21 7.27 19.60 -11.76
N ILE A 22 6.46 20.36 -11.02
CA ILE A 22 5.07 19.98 -10.69
C ILE A 22 4.21 21.21 -10.52
N ASP A 23 3.06 21.23 -11.19
CA ASP A 23 2.01 22.21 -10.95
C ASP A 23 1.22 21.82 -9.69
N ALA A 24 1.26 22.71 -8.68
CA ALA A 24 0.57 22.45 -7.40
C ALA A 24 -0.95 22.56 -7.55
N ASP A 25 -1.45 23.45 -8.42
CA ASP A 25 -2.88 23.62 -8.62
C ASP A 25 -3.45 22.41 -9.37
N GLU A 26 -2.71 21.89 -10.34
CA GLU A 26 -3.04 20.61 -10.99
C GLU A 26 -3.06 19.48 -9.98
N ALA A 27 -2.01 19.32 -9.17
CA ALA A 27 -1.94 18.28 -8.14
C ALA A 27 -3.11 18.36 -7.16
N LEU A 28 -3.46 19.56 -6.71
CA LEU A 28 -4.60 19.77 -5.82
C LEU A 28 -5.95 19.54 -6.52
N SER A 29 -6.04 19.75 -7.83
CA SER A 29 -7.26 19.46 -8.61
C SER A 29 -7.55 17.96 -8.72
N HIS A 30 -6.52 17.12 -8.66
CA HIS A 30 -6.63 15.66 -8.63
C HIS A 30 -6.80 15.09 -7.21
N ALA A 31 -6.73 15.96 -6.19
CA ALA A 31 -6.88 15.55 -4.80
C ALA A 31 -8.27 14.98 -4.53
N LYS A 32 -8.33 13.81 -3.93
CA LYS A 32 -9.56 13.29 -3.36
C LYS A 32 -9.68 13.83 -1.92
N ASP A 33 -10.76 14.55 -1.65
CA ASP A 33 -11.02 15.13 -0.34
C ASP A 33 -9.86 16.04 0.18
N GLY A 34 -9.13 16.68 -0.72
CA GLY A 34 -7.98 17.54 -0.40
C GLY A 34 -6.66 16.81 -0.15
N ILE A 35 -6.63 15.49 -0.32
CA ILE A 35 -5.43 14.65 -0.11
C ILE A 35 -4.76 14.37 -1.45
N VAL A 36 -3.47 14.76 -1.55
CA VAL A 36 -2.58 14.41 -2.65
C VAL A 36 -1.64 13.31 -2.19
N THR A 37 -1.76 12.14 -2.78
CA THR A 37 -0.86 11.01 -2.49
C THR A 37 0.41 11.07 -3.34
N GLY A 38 1.42 10.28 -2.98
CA GLY A 38 2.64 10.18 -3.78
C GLY A 38 2.38 9.62 -5.19
N GLU A 39 1.36 8.79 -5.35
CA GLU A 39 0.95 8.24 -6.64
C GLU A 39 0.26 9.30 -7.53
N ILE A 40 -0.53 10.20 -6.94
CA ILE A 40 -1.09 11.37 -7.67
C ILE A 40 0.05 12.28 -8.13
N ILE A 41 1.01 12.56 -7.26
CA ILE A 41 2.20 13.33 -7.63
C ILE A 41 2.93 12.65 -8.79
N ALA A 42 3.18 11.34 -8.68
CA ALA A 42 3.83 10.57 -9.73
C ALA A 42 3.09 10.63 -11.06
N GLU A 43 1.77 10.49 -11.04
CA GLU A 43 0.94 10.59 -12.26
C GLU A 43 1.14 11.95 -12.95
N ILE A 44 1.14 13.04 -12.19
CA ILE A 44 1.28 14.38 -12.75
C ILE A 44 2.69 14.59 -13.31
N VAL A 45 3.73 14.33 -12.51
CA VAL A 45 5.11 14.60 -12.93
C VAL A 45 5.58 13.71 -14.09
N LEU A 46 5.08 12.49 -14.19
CA LEU A 46 5.40 11.58 -15.29
C LEU A 46 4.62 11.89 -16.59
N ASN A 47 3.52 12.62 -16.50
CA ASN A 47 2.77 13.08 -17.67
C ASN A 47 3.13 14.52 -18.09
N ASP A 48 3.95 15.24 -17.32
CA ASP A 48 4.39 16.58 -17.65
C ASP A 48 5.60 16.51 -18.61
N PRO A 49 5.46 17.06 -19.85
CA PRO A 49 6.54 17.07 -20.84
C PRO A 49 7.82 17.79 -20.36
N SER A 50 7.72 18.74 -19.43
CA SER A 50 8.88 19.46 -18.86
C SER A 50 9.82 18.52 -18.10
N ASN A 51 9.31 17.39 -17.66
CA ASN A 51 10.05 16.37 -16.91
C ASN A 51 10.61 15.23 -17.79
N ALA A 52 10.40 15.26 -19.11
CA ALA A 52 10.74 14.12 -19.99
C ALA A 52 12.21 13.68 -19.90
N ASP A 53 13.13 14.63 -19.69
CA ASP A 53 14.58 14.40 -19.59
C ASP A 53 15.08 14.43 -18.14
N ASN A 54 14.19 14.49 -17.13
CA ASN A 54 14.61 14.55 -15.74
C ASN A 54 15.20 13.20 -15.29
N PRO A 55 16.48 13.16 -14.89
CA PRO A 55 17.16 11.91 -14.57
C PRO A 55 16.55 11.13 -13.40
N LEU A 56 15.84 11.81 -12.49
CA LEU A 56 15.13 11.18 -11.38
C LEU A 56 13.88 10.42 -11.86
N LEU A 57 13.32 10.80 -13.02
CA LEU A 57 12.09 10.23 -13.55
C LEU A 57 12.30 9.21 -14.66
N LEU A 58 13.47 9.20 -15.30
CA LEU A 58 13.80 8.24 -16.37
C LEU A 58 13.52 6.77 -16.01
N PRO A 59 13.78 6.28 -14.78
CA PRO A 59 13.49 4.90 -14.41
C PRO A 59 12.01 4.49 -14.52
N TYR A 60 11.08 5.46 -14.42
CA TYR A 60 9.63 5.21 -14.39
C TYR A 60 8.96 5.29 -15.75
N PHE A 61 9.64 5.82 -16.77
CA PHE A 61 9.13 5.86 -18.15
C PHE A 61 9.22 4.48 -18.82
N PRO A 62 8.46 4.25 -19.90
CA PRO A 62 8.47 3.00 -20.64
C PRO A 62 9.90 2.52 -20.98
N GLY A 63 10.22 1.28 -20.59
CA GLY A 63 11.56 0.70 -20.73
C GLY A 63 12.51 0.95 -19.56
N GLY A 64 12.14 1.78 -18.60
CA GLY A 64 12.90 1.99 -17.36
C GLY A 64 12.71 0.86 -16.34
N ALA A 65 13.65 0.77 -15.40
CA ALA A 65 13.69 -0.31 -14.40
C ALA A 65 12.53 -0.29 -13.38
N ARG A 66 11.77 0.79 -13.34
CA ARG A 66 10.64 1.01 -12.41
C ARG A 66 9.32 1.24 -13.16
N ALA A 67 9.26 0.89 -14.46
CA ALA A 67 8.13 1.15 -15.34
C ALA A 67 6.96 0.16 -15.18
N ASP A 68 7.14 -0.94 -14.45
CA ASP A 68 6.11 -1.95 -14.21
C ASP A 68 4.91 -1.42 -13.41
N ASN A 69 5.18 -0.63 -12.36
CA ASN A 69 4.20 0.06 -11.53
C ASN A 69 4.69 1.49 -11.24
N PRO A 70 4.79 2.38 -12.24
CA PRO A 70 5.58 3.61 -12.13
C PRO A 70 5.11 4.52 -10.98
N TYR A 71 3.80 4.64 -10.75
CA TYR A 71 3.26 5.55 -9.74
C TYR A 71 3.54 5.06 -8.32
N VAL A 72 3.28 3.78 -8.04
CA VAL A 72 3.55 3.23 -6.71
C VAL A 72 5.05 3.08 -6.46
N ASN A 73 5.83 2.80 -7.50
CA ASN A 73 7.29 2.75 -7.39
C ASN A 73 7.88 4.12 -7.06
N PHE A 74 7.37 5.19 -7.66
CA PHE A 74 7.74 6.56 -7.31
C PHE A 74 7.41 6.86 -5.83
N TYR A 75 6.21 6.47 -5.35
CA TYR A 75 5.86 6.62 -3.94
C TYR A 75 6.89 5.92 -3.03
N TRP A 76 7.24 4.67 -3.32
CA TRP A 76 8.21 3.94 -2.50
C TRP A 76 9.62 4.56 -2.52
N ASP A 77 10.03 5.08 -3.67
CA ASP A 77 11.38 5.62 -3.85
C ASP A 77 11.54 7.03 -3.29
N TYR A 78 10.47 7.84 -3.27
CA TYR A 78 10.56 9.26 -2.88
C TYR A 78 9.65 9.68 -1.73
N CYS A 79 8.49 9.08 -1.53
CA CYS A 79 7.47 9.55 -0.59
C CYS A 79 7.30 8.68 0.66
N SER A 80 7.82 7.46 0.66
CA SER A 80 7.73 6.56 1.82
C SER A 80 8.69 6.97 2.94
N GLN A 81 8.52 6.36 4.12
CA GLN A 81 9.33 6.68 5.31
C GLN A 81 10.83 6.64 5.04
N GLY A 82 11.52 7.72 5.41
CA GLY A 82 12.97 7.88 5.24
C GLY A 82 13.40 8.33 3.84
N LYS A 83 12.46 8.67 2.97
CA LYS A 83 12.71 9.14 1.60
C LYS A 83 12.65 10.68 1.49
N PRO A 84 13.21 11.26 0.41
CA PRO A 84 13.36 12.72 0.29
C PRO A 84 12.08 13.55 0.36
N ALA A 85 10.96 13.02 -0.14
CA ALA A 85 9.65 13.68 -0.11
C ALA A 85 8.71 13.08 0.94
N TYR A 86 9.26 12.37 1.93
CA TYR A 86 8.49 11.87 3.06
C TYR A 86 8.02 13.02 3.96
N VAL A 87 6.76 12.99 4.32
CA VAL A 87 6.17 13.86 5.34
C VAL A 87 5.64 12.98 6.46
N HIS A 88 6.09 13.24 7.68
CA HIS A 88 5.62 12.49 8.84
C HIS A 88 4.15 12.79 9.14
N ILE A 89 3.38 11.75 9.40
CA ILE A 89 1.98 11.81 9.80
C ILE A 89 1.82 10.92 11.03
N ASP A 90 1.21 11.47 12.08
CA ASP A 90 0.90 10.72 13.29
C ASP A 90 -0.39 9.92 13.09
N TYR A 91 -0.23 8.64 12.87
CA TYR A 91 -1.35 7.69 12.82
C TYR A 91 -1.64 7.11 14.20
N ILE A 92 -2.87 6.66 14.41
CA ILE A 92 -3.22 5.85 15.58
C ILE A 92 -2.36 4.58 15.61
N SER A 93 -2.06 4.09 16.81
CA SER A 93 -1.31 2.84 16.94
C SER A 93 -2.10 1.65 16.38
N MET A 94 -1.39 0.58 15.98
CA MET A 94 -2.04 -0.67 15.52
C MET A 94 -3.01 -1.21 16.57
N LYS A 95 -2.68 -1.10 17.86
CA LYS A 95 -3.57 -1.52 18.95
C LYS A 95 -4.88 -0.73 18.98
N GLU A 96 -4.79 0.60 18.84
CA GLU A 96 -5.97 1.47 18.79
C GLU A 96 -6.80 1.20 17.53
N ALA A 97 -6.16 1.01 16.37
CA ALA A 97 -6.84 0.67 15.14
C ALA A 97 -7.61 -0.66 15.25
N ILE A 98 -6.98 -1.70 15.81
CA ILE A 98 -7.62 -3.00 16.04
C ILE A 98 -8.83 -2.84 16.99
N SER A 99 -8.67 -2.10 18.10
CA SER A 99 -9.76 -1.85 19.05
C SER A 99 -10.94 -1.15 18.37
N LEU A 100 -10.67 -0.09 17.61
CA LEU A 100 -11.69 0.67 16.89
C LEU A 100 -12.46 -0.20 15.87
N ILE A 101 -11.75 -1.04 15.11
CA ILE A 101 -12.38 -1.96 14.16
C ILE A 101 -13.33 -2.92 14.89
N ILE A 102 -12.90 -3.49 16.02
CA ILE A 102 -13.73 -4.42 16.80
C ILE A 102 -14.94 -3.70 17.41
N GLU A 103 -14.76 -2.52 18.00
CA GLU A 103 -15.82 -1.72 18.62
C GLU A 103 -16.90 -1.30 17.62
N THR A 104 -16.52 -1.11 16.35
CA THR A 104 -17.47 -0.80 15.27
C THR A 104 -18.07 -2.03 14.59
N GLY A 105 -17.81 -3.24 15.12
CA GLY A 105 -18.34 -4.50 14.60
C GLY A 105 -17.56 -5.05 13.40
N GLY A 106 -16.38 -4.51 13.09
CA GLY A 106 -15.52 -4.98 12.02
C GLY A 106 -14.59 -6.13 12.44
N VAL A 107 -13.95 -6.75 11.47
CA VAL A 107 -12.98 -7.84 11.64
C VAL A 107 -11.59 -7.33 11.26
N PRO A 108 -10.66 -7.15 12.22
CA PRO A 108 -9.30 -6.71 11.91
C PRO A 108 -8.50 -7.87 11.28
N VAL A 109 -8.03 -7.65 10.05
CA VAL A 109 -7.25 -8.61 9.26
C VAL A 109 -5.89 -8.01 8.94
N LEU A 110 -4.81 -8.79 9.13
CA LEU A 110 -3.47 -8.41 8.68
C LEU A 110 -3.35 -8.63 7.18
N ALA A 111 -3.24 -7.53 6.43
CA ALA A 111 -3.11 -7.55 4.97
C ALA A 111 -1.70 -7.94 4.52
N HIS A 112 -1.59 -8.65 3.39
CA HIS A 112 -0.36 -9.05 2.68
C HIS A 112 0.88 -9.19 3.59
N PRO A 113 0.83 -10.10 4.58
CA PRO A 113 1.87 -10.23 5.60
C PRO A 113 3.25 -10.58 5.03
N GLY A 114 3.32 -11.20 3.87
CA GLY A 114 4.58 -11.50 3.19
C GLY A 114 5.42 -10.27 2.88
N ILE A 115 4.77 -9.12 2.64
CA ILE A 115 5.43 -7.81 2.49
C ILE A 115 5.60 -7.12 3.84
N ASN A 116 4.52 -7.01 4.61
CA ASN A 116 4.53 -6.23 5.85
C ASN A 116 5.49 -6.80 6.92
N LEU A 117 5.73 -8.12 6.88
CA LEU A 117 6.61 -8.82 7.82
C LEU A 117 7.91 -9.30 7.17
N GLU A 118 8.25 -8.82 5.97
CA GLU A 118 9.47 -9.23 5.28
C GLU A 118 10.71 -9.05 6.17
N GLY A 119 11.48 -10.13 6.34
CA GLY A 119 12.65 -10.17 7.21
C GLY A 119 12.35 -10.13 8.72
N ARG A 120 11.08 -10.10 9.13
CA ARG A 120 10.67 -10.00 10.54
C ARG A 120 9.45 -10.88 10.86
N PRO A 121 9.46 -12.19 10.52
CA PRO A 121 8.30 -13.07 10.74
C PRO A 121 7.91 -13.21 12.22
N GLU A 122 8.84 -12.99 13.14
CA GLU A 122 8.61 -13.01 14.60
C GLU A 122 7.61 -11.94 15.07
N LEU A 123 7.38 -10.88 14.29
CA LEU A 123 6.38 -9.86 14.63
C LEU A 123 4.95 -10.38 14.57
N LEU A 124 4.69 -11.47 13.83
CA LEU A 124 3.34 -12.02 13.69
C LEU A 124 2.74 -12.36 15.06
N ASP A 125 3.49 -13.04 15.94
CA ASP A 125 3.03 -13.38 17.29
C ASP A 125 2.64 -12.14 18.09
N SER A 126 3.42 -11.07 18.00
CA SER A 126 3.12 -9.81 18.66
C SER A 126 1.86 -9.15 18.13
N ILE A 127 1.65 -9.19 16.81
CA ILE A 127 0.46 -8.63 16.14
C ILE A 127 -0.79 -9.45 16.50
N VAL A 128 -0.69 -10.77 16.53
CA VAL A 128 -1.79 -11.66 16.98
C VAL A 128 -2.21 -11.31 18.41
N LYS A 129 -1.25 -11.09 19.31
CA LYS A 129 -1.51 -10.68 20.70
C LYS A 129 -2.19 -9.32 20.83
N LEU A 130 -2.11 -8.45 19.83
CA LEU A 130 -2.87 -7.20 19.77
C LEU A 130 -4.36 -7.42 19.47
N GLY A 131 -4.74 -8.60 18.97
CA GLY A 131 -6.14 -9.00 18.83
C GLY A 131 -6.67 -9.00 17.40
N ILE A 132 -5.82 -9.11 16.37
CA ILE A 132 -6.30 -9.37 15.00
C ILE A 132 -7.15 -10.64 14.98
N LYS A 133 -8.09 -10.69 14.03
CA LYS A 133 -9.02 -11.81 13.88
C LYS A 133 -8.78 -12.61 12.60
N GLY A 134 -7.99 -12.07 11.68
CA GLY A 134 -7.69 -12.74 10.43
C GLY A 134 -6.34 -12.35 9.86
N ILE A 135 -5.94 -13.09 8.83
CA ILE A 135 -4.73 -12.87 8.06
C ILE A 135 -5.01 -13.10 6.58
N GLU A 136 -4.53 -12.20 5.71
CA GLU A 136 -4.59 -12.38 4.27
C GLU A 136 -3.51 -13.37 3.84
N ALA A 137 -3.85 -14.67 3.91
CA ALA A 137 -2.90 -15.72 3.58
C ALA A 137 -2.67 -15.86 2.07
N TYR A 138 -3.69 -15.53 1.25
CA TYR A 138 -3.59 -15.51 -0.20
C TYR A 138 -3.42 -14.08 -0.69
N SER A 139 -2.29 -13.75 -1.30
CA SER A 139 -2.01 -12.42 -1.83
C SER A 139 -1.28 -12.50 -3.17
N SER A 140 -1.49 -11.51 -4.05
CA SER A 140 -0.74 -11.42 -5.31
C SER A 140 0.78 -11.26 -5.10
N TYR A 141 1.19 -10.86 -3.92
CA TYR A 141 2.58 -10.68 -3.53
C TYR A 141 3.24 -11.92 -2.94
N HIS A 142 2.44 -12.93 -2.62
CA HIS A 142 2.95 -14.13 -1.98
C HIS A 142 3.36 -15.18 -3.00
N SER A 143 4.48 -15.84 -2.75
CA SER A 143 4.79 -17.10 -3.39
C SER A 143 3.85 -18.21 -2.86
N PRO A 144 3.72 -19.35 -3.58
CA PRO A 144 2.95 -20.50 -3.07
C PRO A 144 3.44 -20.99 -1.70
N ASP A 145 4.74 -20.90 -1.42
CA ASP A 145 5.30 -21.26 -0.10
C ASP A 145 4.86 -20.29 1.00
N GLN A 146 4.83 -18.99 0.71
CA GLN A 146 4.31 -17.99 1.64
C GLN A 146 2.82 -18.16 1.90
N ASN A 147 2.01 -18.46 0.87
CA ASN A 147 0.60 -18.78 1.06
C ASN A 147 0.44 -19.95 2.05
N ARG A 148 1.17 -21.07 1.83
CA ARG A 148 1.13 -22.23 2.73
C ARG A 148 1.56 -21.88 4.15
N TYR A 149 2.61 -21.10 4.30
CA TYR A 149 3.09 -20.64 5.60
C TYR A 149 2.02 -19.83 6.35
N PHE A 150 1.40 -18.84 5.69
CA PHE A 150 0.38 -18.00 6.36
C PHE A 150 -0.94 -18.74 6.60
N ILE A 151 -1.30 -19.74 5.78
CA ILE A 151 -2.42 -20.65 6.06
C ILE A 151 -2.14 -21.46 7.34
N GLN A 152 -0.95 -22.02 7.45
CA GLN A 152 -0.55 -22.76 8.66
C GLN A 152 -0.57 -21.85 9.89
N GLN A 153 0.00 -20.63 9.80
CA GLN A 153 -0.04 -19.67 10.91
C GLN A 153 -1.48 -19.30 11.29
N ALA A 154 -2.37 -19.08 10.32
CA ALA A 154 -3.77 -18.82 10.59
C ALA A 154 -4.43 -19.97 11.37
N GLN A 155 -4.15 -21.21 11.01
CA GLN A 155 -4.66 -22.41 11.71
C GLN A 155 -4.10 -22.51 13.15
N GLU A 156 -2.79 -22.28 13.32
CA GLU A 156 -2.13 -22.36 14.63
C GLU A 156 -2.66 -21.31 15.61
N TYR A 157 -2.94 -20.10 15.14
CA TYR A 157 -3.46 -19.00 15.96
C TYR A 157 -5.00 -18.90 15.98
N GLY A 158 -5.72 -19.78 15.27
CA GLY A 158 -7.18 -19.72 15.17
C GLY A 158 -7.70 -18.45 14.47
N LEU A 159 -6.97 -17.94 13.48
CA LEU A 159 -7.32 -16.76 12.72
C LEU A 159 -8.16 -17.11 11.48
N LEU A 160 -9.01 -16.20 11.06
CA LEU A 160 -9.68 -16.26 9.77
C LEU A 160 -8.67 -16.12 8.64
N ILE A 161 -8.90 -16.91 7.56
CA ILE A 161 -8.10 -16.82 6.34
C ILE A 161 -8.84 -15.94 5.34
N THR A 162 -8.14 -14.96 4.77
CA THR A 162 -8.66 -14.14 3.67
C THR A 162 -7.70 -14.17 2.49
N GLY A 163 -8.12 -13.56 1.38
CA GLY A 163 -7.29 -13.40 0.21
C GLY A 163 -7.71 -12.19 -0.63
N GLY A 164 -6.73 -11.57 -1.27
CA GLY A 164 -6.93 -10.42 -2.14
C GLY A 164 -5.75 -10.18 -3.08
N SER A 165 -6.03 -9.57 -4.24
CA SER A 165 -4.99 -9.22 -5.21
C SER A 165 -4.32 -7.89 -4.92
N ASP A 166 -4.85 -7.09 -4.02
CA ASP A 166 -4.43 -5.70 -3.80
C ASP A 166 -4.47 -4.86 -5.08
N PHE A 167 -5.50 -5.12 -5.92
CA PHE A 167 -5.72 -4.41 -7.18
C PHE A 167 -6.03 -2.93 -6.95
N HIS A 168 -5.28 -2.04 -7.60
CA HIS A 168 -5.41 -0.59 -7.48
C HIS A 168 -5.59 0.12 -8.83
N GLY A 169 -6.10 -0.59 -9.84
CA GLY A 169 -6.31 -0.02 -11.18
C GLY A 169 -5.02 0.53 -11.80
N LYS A 170 -5.09 1.75 -12.32
CA LYS A 170 -3.96 2.40 -12.99
C LYS A 170 -2.73 2.65 -12.10
N THR A 171 -2.89 2.65 -10.79
CA THR A 171 -1.80 2.90 -9.83
C THR A 171 -0.86 1.70 -9.73
N LYS A 172 -1.41 0.47 -9.89
CA LYS A 172 -0.65 -0.79 -9.90
C LYS A 172 -1.04 -1.63 -11.13
N PRO A 173 -0.64 -1.24 -12.33
CA PRO A 173 -1.09 -1.89 -13.57
C PRO A 173 -0.63 -3.35 -13.73
N SER A 174 0.43 -3.78 -13.04
CA SER A 174 0.88 -5.17 -13.03
C SER A 174 0.08 -6.09 -12.12
N VAL A 175 -0.78 -5.54 -11.25
CA VAL A 175 -1.64 -6.32 -10.35
C VAL A 175 -3.02 -6.49 -10.96
N PHE A 176 -3.44 -7.73 -11.20
CA PHE A 176 -4.73 -8.05 -11.81
C PHE A 176 -5.77 -8.45 -10.78
N MET A 177 -7.00 -7.95 -10.95
CA MET A 177 -8.13 -8.31 -10.10
C MET A 177 -8.36 -9.83 -10.12
N GLY A 178 -8.49 -10.43 -8.92
CA GLY A 178 -8.71 -11.87 -8.78
C GLY A 178 -7.47 -12.75 -8.89
N ASN A 179 -6.30 -12.21 -9.24
CA ASN A 179 -5.06 -12.98 -9.32
C ASN A 179 -4.29 -12.89 -7.99
N PHE A 180 -4.55 -13.82 -7.07
CA PHE A 180 -3.91 -13.87 -5.75
C PHE A 180 -3.65 -15.30 -5.24
N GLY A 181 -3.60 -16.29 -6.15
CA GLY A 181 -3.20 -17.66 -5.83
C GLY A 181 -4.21 -18.44 -4.97
N LEU A 182 -5.50 -18.07 -5.01
CA LEU A 182 -6.54 -18.79 -4.30
C LEU A 182 -6.78 -20.16 -4.96
N GLU A 183 -6.54 -21.24 -4.22
CA GLU A 183 -6.76 -22.63 -4.65
C GLU A 183 -8.11 -23.20 -4.16
N GLN A 184 -8.85 -22.43 -3.36
CA GLN A 184 -10.11 -22.84 -2.73
C GLN A 184 -11.31 -22.04 -3.25
N ASP A 185 -12.52 -22.51 -2.93
CA ASP A 185 -13.73 -21.74 -3.17
C ASP A 185 -13.73 -20.43 -2.36
N GLY A 186 -13.64 -19.30 -3.06
CA GLY A 186 -13.64 -17.97 -2.43
C GLY A 186 -14.91 -17.68 -1.60
N MET A 187 -16.03 -18.36 -1.88
CA MET A 187 -17.24 -18.26 -1.08
C MET A 187 -17.09 -18.84 0.33
N ALA A 188 -16.23 -19.86 0.50
CA ALA A 188 -15.93 -20.41 1.82
C ALA A 188 -15.21 -19.36 2.70
N LEU A 189 -14.23 -18.65 2.14
CA LEU A 189 -13.53 -17.57 2.84
C LEU A 189 -14.49 -16.41 3.18
N PHE A 190 -15.32 -15.98 2.23
CA PHE A 190 -16.29 -14.93 2.44
C PHE A 190 -17.32 -15.25 3.54
N ASN A 191 -17.81 -16.50 3.58
CA ASN A 191 -18.77 -16.91 4.59
C ASN A 191 -18.15 -16.99 6.00
N ALA A 192 -16.85 -17.23 6.12
CA ALA A 192 -16.15 -17.23 7.41
C ALA A 192 -16.00 -15.83 8.03
N LEU A 193 -16.19 -14.76 7.24
CA LEU A 193 -16.13 -13.36 7.70
C LEU A 193 -17.48 -12.81 8.20
N LYS A 194 -18.57 -13.54 7.99
CA LYS A 194 -19.94 -13.17 8.43
C LYS A 194 -20.20 -13.61 9.86
#